data_afae5c01d373779957f5c8de7ca3fe4f
#
_entry.id   afae5c01d373779957f5c8de7ca3fe4f
#
_cell.length_a   1.000
_cell.length_b   1.000
_cell.length_c   1.000
_cell.angle_alpha   90.00
_cell.angle_beta   90.00
_cell.angle_gamma   90.00
#
_symmetry.space_group_name_H-M   'P 1'
#
loop_
_entity.id
_entity.type
_entity.pdbx_description
1 polymer ?
#
loop_
_entity_poly.entity_id
_entity_poly.type
_entity_poly.pdbx_seq_one_letter_code
_entity_poly.pdbx_strand_id
1 'polypeptide(L)'
;VKIVIAPDSFKESLSAPDAAAAIARGVRQACPGAHTLCIPMADGGEGTVQAVLAATGGQWRETTVRGALGEPVRARWGWLPDDATAVIEMAAAAGLELAPPAQRDPLRACSHGVGELIRAALDAGARRLIVGLGGSATNDGGAGMLTALGVR
;
A
#
# COMPACT_ATOMS: atom_id res chain seq x y z
N VAL A 1 4.75 1.58 -33.43
CA VAL A 1 5.53 1.09 -32.32
C VAL A 1 4.64 0.95 -31.10
N LYS A 2 4.73 -0.16 -30.36
CA LYS A 2 4.07 -0.36 -29.05
C LYS A 2 5.08 -0.12 -27.95
N ILE A 3 4.74 0.75 -27.00
CA ILE A 3 5.60 1.10 -25.85
C ILE A 3 4.85 0.76 -24.58
N VAL A 4 5.44 -0.13 -23.76
CA VAL A 4 4.94 -0.47 -22.42
C VAL A 4 5.63 0.46 -21.43
N ILE A 5 4.84 1.05 -20.52
CA ILE A 5 5.27 2.02 -19.51
C ILE A 5 4.89 1.44 -18.15
N ALA A 6 5.88 0.93 -17.43
CA ALA A 6 5.69 0.19 -16.18
C ALA A 6 6.56 0.79 -15.05
N PRO A 7 6.33 2.06 -14.66
CA PRO A 7 7.05 2.67 -13.53
C PRO A 7 6.45 2.21 -12.21
N ASP A 8 7.29 2.27 -11.18
CA ASP A 8 6.86 2.33 -9.79
C ASP A 8 6.60 3.79 -9.37
N SER A 9 6.16 4.02 -8.15
CA SER A 9 5.99 5.34 -7.57
C SER A 9 7.33 6.05 -7.37
N PHE A 10 7.30 7.39 -7.45
CA PHE A 10 8.43 8.22 -7.02
C PHE A 10 8.15 8.67 -5.60
N LYS A 11 8.89 8.10 -4.66
CA LYS A 11 8.70 8.27 -3.22
C LYS A 11 8.48 9.74 -2.84
N GLU A 12 7.43 10.00 -2.06
CA GLU A 12 7.02 11.34 -1.59
C GLU A 12 6.79 12.39 -2.70
N SER A 13 6.64 11.96 -3.98
CA SER A 13 6.55 12.88 -5.12
C SER A 13 5.42 12.54 -6.09
N LEU A 14 5.35 11.31 -6.61
CA LEU A 14 4.43 10.98 -7.69
C LEU A 14 3.97 9.52 -7.58
N SER A 15 2.68 9.30 -7.71
CA SER A 15 2.15 7.93 -7.75
C SER A 15 2.58 7.19 -9.03
N ALA A 16 2.62 5.86 -8.99
CA ALA A 16 2.95 5.06 -10.18
C ALA A 16 1.99 5.31 -11.37
N PRO A 17 0.66 5.44 -11.17
CA PRO A 17 -0.25 5.83 -12.26
C PRO A 17 0.06 7.21 -12.85
N ASP A 18 0.35 8.21 -12.01
CA ASP A 18 0.65 9.57 -12.48
C ASP A 18 1.99 9.63 -13.23
N ALA A 19 2.99 8.88 -12.74
CA ALA A 19 4.27 8.70 -13.42
C ALA A 19 4.07 8.06 -14.80
N ALA A 20 3.32 6.97 -14.88
CA ALA A 20 3.02 6.31 -16.14
C ALA A 20 2.29 7.24 -17.11
N ALA A 21 1.31 8.00 -16.62
CA ALA A 21 0.57 8.97 -17.43
C ALA A 21 1.47 10.11 -17.94
N ALA A 22 2.38 10.62 -17.11
CA ALA A 22 3.34 11.66 -17.49
C ALA A 22 4.29 11.15 -18.60
N ILE A 23 4.86 9.96 -18.42
CA ILE A 23 5.72 9.31 -19.44
C ILE A 23 4.95 9.10 -20.74
N ALA A 24 3.71 8.60 -20.65
CA ALA A 24 2.87 8.37 -21.84
C ALA A 24 2.57 9.67 -22.61
N ARG A 25 2.39 10.80 -21.92
CA ARG A 25 2.23 12.11 -22.58
C ARG A 25 3.49 12.49 -23.34
N GLY A 26 4.66 12.37 -22.73
CA GLY A 26 5.94 12.66 -23.38
C GLY A 26 6.20 11.78 -24.59
N VAL A 27 5.94 10.48 -24.48
CA VAL A 27 6.06 9.54 -25.60
C VAL A 27 5.16 9.95 -26.76
N ARG A 28 3.88 10.27 -26.52
CA ARG A 28 2.95 10.68 -27.57
C ARG A 28 3.32 12.02 -28.23
N GLN A 29 3.95 12.92 -27.48
CA GLN A 29 4.46 14.18 -28.05
C GLN A 29 5.65 13.93 -28.99
N ALA A 30 6.58 13.06 -28.58
CA ALA A 30 7.76 12.75 -29.37
C ALA A 30 7.46 11.80 -30.53
N CYS A 31 6.50 10.90 -30.39
CA CYS A 31 6.13 9.89 -31.37
C CYS A 31 4.60 9.73 -31.44
N PRO A 32 3.88 10.58 -32.16
CA PRO A 32 2.41 10.59 -32.22
C PRO A 32 1.77 9.27 -32.67
N GLY A 33 2.49 8.43 -33.42
CA GLY A 33 2.04 7.11 -33.87
C GLY A 33 2.33 5.97 -32.90
N ALA A 34 2.87 6.26 -31.72
CA ALA A 34 3.16 5.23 -30.73
C ALA A 34 1.89 4.79 -29.95
N HIS A 35 1.73 3.47 -29.84
CA HIS A 35 0.71 2.86 -28.98
C HIS A 35 1.30 2.69 -27.58
N THR A 36 0.82 3.47 -26.58
CA THR A 36 1.30 3.39 -25.21
C THR A 36 0.40 2.49 -24.36
N LEU A 37 1.00 1.59 -23.59
CA LEU A 37 0.33 0.75 -22.59
C LEU A 37 0.93 1.07 -21.22
N CYS A 38 0.14 1.68 -20.33
CA CYS A 38 0.55 1.97 -18.96
C CYS A 38 0.22 0.79 -18.04
N ILE A 39 1.22 0.28 -17.33
CA ILE A 39 1.11 -0.80 -16.36
C ILE A 39 1.84 -0.33 -15.09
N PRO A 40 1.20 0.49 -14.24
CA PRO A 40 1.81 0.91 -12.98
C PRO A 40 2.20 -0.31 -12.14
N MET A 41 3.42 -0.29 -11.61
CA MET A 41 3.98 -1.36 -10.79
C MET A 41 4.02 -0.94 -9.32
N ALA A 42 4.24 -1.92 -8.43
CA ALA A 42 4.52 -1.69 -7.02
C ALA A 42 5.31 -2.89 -6.46
N ASP A 43 6.16 -2.63 -5.46
CA ASP A 43 7.11 -3.59 -4.89
C ASP A 43 6.76 -4.06 -3.46
N GLY A 44 5.52 -3.85 -3.04
CA GLY A 44 5.04 -4.12 -1.68
C GLY A 44 4.95 -2.88 -0.80
N GLY A 45 5.31 -1.71 -1.33
CA GLY A 45 5.11 -0.40 -0.72
C GLY A 45 3.78 0.23 -1.14
N GLU A 46 3.75 1.56 -1.09
CA GLU A 46 2.59 2.35 -1.52
C GLU A 46 2.19 2.08 -2.95
N GLY A 47 0.88 1.95 -3.17
CA GLY A 47 0.31 1.66 -4.48
C GLY A 47 0.16 0.17 -4.80
N THR A 48 0.66 -0.73 -3.95
CA THR A 48 0.53 -2.19 -4.15
C THR A 48 -0.94 -2.61 -4.15
N VAL A 49 -1.72 -2.16 -3.17
CA VAL A 49 -3.16 -2.45 -3.12
C VAL A 49 -3.85 -1.90 -4.37
N GLN A 50 -3.53 -0.67 -4.77
CA GLN A 50 -4.10 -0.05 -5.96
C GLN A 50 -3.80 -0.86 -7.23
N ALA A 51 -2.55 -1.29 -7.40
CA ALA A 51 -2.13 -2.08 -8.56
C ALA A 51 -2.85 -3.43 -8.61
N VAL A 52 -2.96 -4.13 -7.46
CA VAL A 52 -3.67 -5.41 -7.36
C VAL A 52 -5.15 -5.24 -7.66
N LEU A 53 -5.83 -4.25 -7.07
CA LEU A 53 -7.26 -4.00 -7.31
C LEU A 53 -7.54 -3.62 -8.77
N ALA A 54 -6.67 -2.82 -9.38
CA ALA A 54 -6.78 -2.47 -10.79
C ALA A 54 -6.66 -3.69 -11.73
N ALA A 55 -5.82 -4.65 -11.35
CA ALA A 55 -5.61 -5.87 -12.13
C ALA A 55 -6.70 -6.93 -11.92
N THR A 56 -7.33 -6.96 -10.75
CA THR A 56 -8.23 -8.04 -10.32
C THR A 56 -9.70 -7.64 -10.22
N GLY A 57 -10.02 -6.34 -10.27
CA GLY A 57 -11.39 -5.85 -10.08
C GLY A 57 -11.87 -5.90 -8.63
N GLY A 58 -10.97 -6.00 -7.66
CA GLY A 58 -11.29 -6.03 -6.23
C GLY A 58 -11.83 -4.69 -5.70
N GLN A 59 -12.16 -4.65 -4.43
CA GLN A 59 -12.82 -3.53 -3.76
C GLN A 59 -11.92 -2.90 -2.70
N TRP A 60 -11.97 -1.56 -2.60
CA TRP A 60 -11.38 -0.85 -1.47
C TRP A 60 -12.22 -1.03 -0.20
N ARG A 61 -11.54 -1.24 0.91
CA ARG A 61 -12.10 -1.16 2.26
C ARG A 61 -11.28 -0.20 3.10
N GLU A 62 -11.87 0.27 4.21
CA GLU A 62 -11.23 1.20 5.12
C GLU A 62 -11.52 0.81 6.57
N THR A 63 -10.51 0.95 7.42
CA THR A 63 -10.60 0.66 8.85
C THR A 63 -9.80 1.70 9.61
N THR A 64 -10.35 2.22 10.71
CA THR A 64 -9.58 3.07 11.63
C THR A 64 -8.75 2.19 12.54
N VAL A 65 -7.44 2.40 12.54
CA VAL A 65 -6.46 1.65 13.31
C VAL A 65 -5.47 2.59 13.99
N ARG A 66 -4.63 2.06 14.88
CA ARG A 66 -3.54 2.80 15.49
C ARG A 66 -2.43 3.04 14.47
N GLY A 67 -1.99 4.29 14.33
CA GLY A 67 -0.81 4.67 13.56
C GLY A 67 0.50 4.26 14.25
N ALA A 68 1.61 4.44 13.55
CA ALA A 68 2.94 4.06 14.05
C ALA A 68 3.31 4.71 15.38
N LEU A 69 2.88 5.95 15.61
CA LEU A 69 3.17 6.72 16.83
C LEU A 69 2.01 6.72 17.84
N GLY A 70 0.93 5.98 17.56
CA GLY A 70 -0.18 5.76 18.48
C GLY A 70 -1.47 6.54 18.17
N GLU A 71 -1.44 7.49 17.23
CA GLU A 71 -2.59 8.24 16.76
C GLU A 71 -3.56 7.35 15.94
N PRO A 72 -4.86 7.69 15.87
CA PRO A 72 -5.78 6.98 14.99
C PRO A 72 -5.54 7.33 13.53
N VAL A 73 -5.48 6.32 12.67
CA VAL A 73 -5.28 6.44 11.23
C VAL A 73 -6.40 5.71 10.49
N ARG A 74 -6.96 6.34 9.45
CA ARG A 74 -7.89 5.70 8.51
C ARG A 74 -7.08 4.97 7.44
N ALA A 75 -6.89 3.68 7.65
CA ALA A 75 -6.09 2.83 6.78
C ALA A 75 -6.97 2.12 5.74
N ARG A 76 -6.58 2.21 4.47
CA ARG A 76 -7.27 1.54 3.36
C ARG A 76 -6.59 0.22 3.04
N TRP A 77 -7.38 -0.76 2.62
CA TRP A 77 -6.92 -2.07 2.21
C TRP A 77 -7.80 -2.65 1.10
N GLY A 78 -7.30 -3.64 0.39
CA GLY A 78 -7.97 -4.27 -0.74
C GLY A 78 -8.71 -5.55 -0.34
N TRP A 79 -9.89 -5.74 -0.90
CA TRP A 79 -10.69 -6.95 -0.77
C TRP A 79 -10.93 -7.60 -2.13
N LEU A 80 -10.54 -8.86 -2.27
CA LEU A 80 -10.76 -9.71 -3.46
C LEU A 80 -11.79 -10.78 -3.07
N PRO A 81 -13.08 -10.57 -3.41
CA PRO A 81 -14.16 -11.43 -2.93
C PRO A 81 -14.08 -12.87 -3.45
N ASP A 82 -13.67 -13.05 -4.70
CA ASP A 82 -13.65 -14.37 -5.37
C ASP A 82 -12.72 -15.37 -4.65
N ASP A 83 -11.61 -14.87 -4.11
CA ASP A 83 -10.61 -15.67 -3.39
C ASP A 83 -10.64 -15.50 -1.87
N ALA A 84 -11.57 -14.68 -1.34
CA ALA A 84 -11.57 -14.24 0.05
C ALA A 84 -10.17 -13.75 0.50
N THR A 85 -9.52 -12.96 -0.36
CA THR A 85 -8.17 -12.46 -0.13
C THR A 85 -8.22 -10.99 0.28
N ALA A 86 -7.52 -10.64 1.35
CA ALA A 86 -7.24 -9.26 1.72
C ALA A 86 -5.81 -8.87 1.30
N VAL A 87 -5.67 -7.69 0.73
CA VAL A 87 -4.39 -7.09 0.35
C VAL A 87 -4.17 -5.87 1.24
N ILE A 88 -3.09 -5.88 2.00
CA ILE A 88 -2.78 -4.88 3.02
C ILE A 88 -1.39 -4.32 2.75
N GLU A 89 -1.27 -3.00 2.71
CA GLU A 89 0.02 -2.32 2.80
C GLU A 89 0.30 -1.99 4.27
N MET A 90 1.45 -2.39 4.77
CA MET A 90 1.91 -2.01 6.10
C MET A 90 1.95 -0.47 6.24
N ALA A 91 2.34 0.22 5.18
CA ALA A 91 2.41 1.68 5.13
C ALA A 91 1.05 2.36 5.34
N ALA A 92 -0.07 1.69 5.03
CA ALA A 92 -1.41 2.26 5.25
C ALA A 92 -1.73 2.50 6.74
N ALA A 93 -1.12 1.73 7.66
CA ALA A 93 -1.27 1.90 9.10
C ALA A 93 -0.01 2.47 9.75
N ALA A 94 1.18 2.03 9.32
CA ALA A 94 2.44 2.33 9.98
C ALA A 94 3.50 2.85 8.99
N GLY A 95 3.06 3.63 8.00
CA GLY A 95 3.92 4.19 6.96
C GLY A 95 4.73 5.40 7.42
N LEU A 96 5.88 5.57 6.79
CA LEU A 96 6.77 6.70 7.06
C LEU A 96 6.13 8.05 6.69
N GLU A 97 5.27 8.07 5.66
CA GLU A 97 4.56 9.27 5.20
C GLU A 97 3.49 9.73 6.19
N LEU A 98 2.95 8.81 7.01
CA LEU A 98 1.99 9.13 8.06
C LEU A 98 2.68 9.77 9.28
N ALA A 99 4.00 9.60 9.42
CA ALA A 99 4.77 10.15 10.52
C ALA A 99 5.44 11.47 10.10
N PRO A 100 5.01 12.64 10.65
CA PRO A 100 5.65 13.93 10.37
C PRO A 100 7.15 13.85 10.66
N PRO A 101 8.03 14.40 9.81
CA PRO A 101 9.49 14.26 9.97
C PRO A 101 10.02 14.63 11.36
N ALA A 102 9.44 15.68 11.98
CA ALA A 102 9.83 16.13 13.31
C ALA A 102 9.39 15.19 14.45
N GLN A 103 8.48 14.24 14.17
CA GLN A 103 7.93 13.30 15.17
C GLN A 103 8.43 11.87 14.94
N ARG A 104 9.18 11.61 13.88
CA ARG A 104 9.71 10.28 13.56
C ARG A 104 10.63 9.81 14.69
N ASP A 105 10.25 8.72 15.32
CA ASP A 105 10.98 8.10 16.43
C ASP A 105 11.00 6.58 16.24
N PRO A 106 12.11 6.01 15.77
CA PRO A 106 12.21 4.58 15.50
C PRO A 106 12.12 3.71 16.76
N LEU A 107 12.35 4.28 17.94
CA LEU A 107 12.25 3.54 19.22
C LEU A 107 10.81 3.45 19.72
N ARG A 108 9.92 4.33 19.27
CA ARG A 108 8.51 4.38 19.67
C ARG A 108 7.58 3.87 18.59
N ALA A 109 8.02 3.93 17.33
CA ALA A 109 7.21 3.51 16.20
C ALA A 109 6.87 2.01 16.29
N CYS A 110 5.57 1.68 16.17
CA CYS A 110 5.03 0.37 16.45
C CYS A 110 4.12 -0.11 15.33
N SER A 111 4.23 -1.38 14.97
CA SER A 111 3.43 -2.04 13.93
C SER A 111 2.03 -2.48 14.39
N HIS A 112 1.56 -2.07 15.57
CA HIS A 112 0.29 -2.54 16.16
C HIS A 112 -0.92 -2.37 15.22
N GLY A 113 -1.05 -1.22 14.57
CA GLY A 113 -2.14 -0.95 13.64
C GLY A 113 -2.18 -1.87 12.41
N VAL A 114 -1.03 -2.41 12.01
CA VAL A 114 -0.99 -3.43 10.95
C VAL A 114 -1.70 -4.70 11.41
N GLY A 115 -1.49 -5.11 12.66
CA GLY A 115 -2.21 -6.24 13.27
C GLY A 115 -3.72 -5.98 13.39
N GLU A 116 -4.11 -4.73 13.69
CA GLU A 116 -5.52 -4.33 13.70
C GLU A 116 -6.15 -4.42 12.30
N LEU A 117 -5.42 -4.02 11.23
CA LEU A 117 -5.87 -4.20 9.84
C LEU A 117 -6.04 -5.68 9.48
N ILE A 118 -5.07 -6.51 9.86
CA ILE A 118 -5.13 -7.96 9.64
C ILE A 118 -6.36 -8.54 10.35
N ARG A 119 -6.60 -8.15 11.59
CA ARG A 119 -7.79 -8.60 12.34
C ARG A 119 -9.08 -8.17 11.64
N ALA A 120 -9.18 -6.90 11.23
CA ALA A 120 -10.34 -6.41 10.49
C ALA A 120 -10.58 -7.18 9.18
N ALA A 121 -9.52 -7.55 8.47
CA ALA A 121 -9.63 -8.38 7.28
C ALA A 121 -10.12 -9.80 7.59
N LEU A 122 -9.61 -10.43 8.67
CA LEU A 122 -10.06 -11.75 9.11
C LEU A 122 -11.53 -11.72 9.57
N ASP A 123 -11.92 -10.70 10.32
CA ASP A 123 -13.31 -10.50 10.75
C ASP A 123 -14.26 -10.28 9.57
N ALA A 124 -13.75 -9.69 8.48
CA ALA A 124 -14.47 -9.55 7.22
C ALA A 124 -14.54 -10.84 6.39
N GLY A 125 -13.95 -11.93 6.86
CA GLY A 125 -13.99 -13.25 6.23
C GLY A 125 -12.78 -13.58 5.36
N ALA A 126 -11.69 -12.84 5.46
CA ALA A 126 -10.48 -13.16 4.70
C ALA A 126 -9.91 -14.54 5.11
N ARG A 127 -9.58 -15.33 4.10
CA ARG A 127 -8.91 -16.63 4.26
C ARG A 127 -7.47 -16.60 3.75
N ARG A 128 -7.14 -15.58 3.01
CA ARG A 128 -5.80 -15.33 2.47
C ARG A 128 -5.42 -13.87 2.70
N LEU A 129 -4.18 -13.65 3.06
CA LEU A 129 -3.62 -12.32 3.29
C LEU A 129 -2.41 -12.12 2.39
N ILE A 130 -2.36 -10.98 1.71
CA ILE A 130 -1.17 -10.48 1.03
C ILE A 130 -0.79 -9.20 1.78
N VAL A 131 0.41 -9.17 2.36
CA VAL A 131 0.88 -8.03 3.15
C VAL A 131 2.14 -7.47 2.50
N GLY A 132 2.04 -6.24 2.00
CA GLY A 132 3.16 -5.49 1.48
C GLY A 132 3.91 -4.79 2.62
N LEU A 133 5.25 -4.94 2.68
CA LEU A 133 6.08 -4.47 3.78
C LEU A 133 6.84 -3.17 3.47
N GLY A 134 6.73 -2.64 2.26
CA GLY A 134 7.39 -1.40 1.86
C GLY A 134 6.85 -0.17 2.58
N GLY A 135 7.63 0.91 2.62
CA GLY A 135 7.21 2.21 3.16
C GLY A 135 7.04 2.30 4.68
N SER A 136 7.44 1.27 5.45
CA SER A 136 7.29 1.21 6.90
C SER A 136 8.08 2.31 7.64
N ALA A 137 7.48 2.85 8.71
CA ALA A 137 8.13 3.70 9.71
C ALA A 137 8.66 2.92 10.92
N THR A 138 8.38 1.61 11.01
CA THR A 138 8.64 0.78 12.20
C THR A 138 9.85 -0.12 12.01
N ASN A 139 10.50 -0.45 13.11
CA ASN A 139 11.59 -1.43 13.19
C ASN A 139 11.43 -2.39 14.39
N ASP A 140 10.18 -2.56 14.85
CA ASP A 140 9.84 -3.39 16.01
C ASP A 140 9.82 -4.91 15.73
N GLY A 141 10.28 -5.33 14.55
CA GLY A 141 10.28 -6.74 14.14
C GLY A 141 8.88 -7.35 14.04
N GLY A 142 7.83 -6.52 13.95
CA GLY A 142 6.44 -6.97 13.92
C GLY A 142 5.86 -7.27 15.31
N ALA A 143 6.55 -6.96 16.40
CA ALA A 143 6.09 -7.25 17.76
C ALA A 143 4.73 -6.60 18.06
N GLY A 144 4.54 -5.34 17.64
CA GLY A 144 3.24 -4.67 17.77
C GLY A 144 2.13 -5.36 17.02
N MET A 145 2.38 -5.75 15.78
CA MET A 145 1.44 -6.49 14.93
C MET A 145 1.01 -7.81 15.60
N LEU A 146 1.98 -8.59 16.07
CA LEU A 146 1.72 -9.86 16.77
C LEU A 146 0.92 -9.64 18.06
N THR A 147 1.24 -8.61 18.84
CA THR A 147 0.49 -8.23 20.04
C THR A 147 -0.98 -7.91 19.71
N ALA A 148 -1.23 -7.15 18.65
CA ALA A 148 -2.59 -6.85 18.19
C ALA A 148 -3.37 -8.11 17.78
N LEU A 149 -2.67 -9.13 17.29
CA LEU A 149 -3.24 -10.43 16.92
C LEU A 149 -3.38 -11.38 18.12
N GLY A 150 -2.98 -10.97 19.34
CA GLY A 150 -3.16 -11.74 20.57
C GLY A 150 -1.97 -12.62 20.97
N VAL A 151 -0.85 -12.51 20.28
CA VAL A 151 0.40 -13.19 20.69
C VAL A 151 0.96 -12.49 21.93
N ARG A 152 1.39 -13.28 22.90
CA ARG A 152 1.96 -12.85 24.19
C ARG A 152 3.44 -13.20 24.28
#